data_be82220d6245021335ececd6cc51d12f
#
_entry.id   be82220d6245021335ececd6cc51d12f
#
_cell.length_a   1.000
_cell.length_b   1.000
_cell.length_c   1.000
_cell.angle_alpha   90.00
_cell.angle_beta   90.00
_cell.angle_gamma   90.00
#
_symmetry.space_group_name_H-M   'P 1'
#
loop_
_entity.id
_entity.type
_entity.pdbx_description
1 polymer ?
#
loop_
_entity_poly.entity_id
_entity_poly.type
_entity_poly.pdbx_seq_one_letter_code
_entity_poly.pdbx_strand_id
1 'polypeptide(L)'
;MTIAVKAGKVYGLRKMSNIDNIKNYTVIDLEMTGLSAKNDKIIEIGAARVRDGEIVDTISTLVNPKQHIPQRVQELTGITDSDVENAADMDEAVDNLLDFIGDDIILGQNVTFDYSFLKQWAVNHKRTLSLNAYDTLKIARKCLPAEQSKKLEDLCEYFGVSRENAHRALDDAIETKQIFEKLLALMDEKGEPVESKPLVYKAKKQPPATAYQVRQLKELMAEYGIADVISWDNLTRSRASRLYDEYRSKYINRCV
;
A
#
# COMPACT_ATOMS: atom_id res chain seq x y z
N MET A 1 62.42 -19.84 33.68
CA MET A 1 61.06 -19.36 34.00
C MET A 1 60.43 -18.94 32.68
N THR A 2 59.74 -19.87 32.03
CA THR A 2 59.23 -19.68 30.65
C THR A 2 57.78 -19.27 30.72
N ILE A 3 57.49 -18.05 30.32
CA ILE A 3 56.13 -17.54 30.28
C ILE A 3 55.52 -17.92 28.93
N ALA A 4 54.55 -18.86 28.97
CA ALA A 4 53.75 -19.23 27.80
C ALA A 4 52.72 -18.13 27.54
N VAL A 5 52.85 -17.42 26.41
CA VAL A 5 51.82 -16.50 25.92
C VAL A 5 50.76 -17.31 25.20
N LYS A 6 49.62 -17.53 25.81
CA LYS A 6 48.41 -18.05 25.14
C LYS A 6 47.93 -16.98 24.12
N ALA A 7 47.87 -17.40 22.86
CA ALA A 7 47.26 -16.63 21.78
C ALA A 7 45.82 -16.32 22.11
N GLY A 8 45.56 -15.08 22.51
CA GLY A 8 44.19 -14.58 22.69
C GLY A 8 43.54 -14.43 21.31
N LYS A 9 42.47 -15.18 21.05
CA LYS A 9 41.55 -14.86 19.99
C LYS A 9 40.95 -13.46 20.29
N VAL A 10 41.40 -12.48 19.53
CA VAL A 10 40.74 -11.18 19.50
C VAL A 10 39.40 -11.44 18.79
N TYR A 11 38.35 -11.58 19.57
CA TYR A 11 36.99 -11.47 19.01
C TYR A 11 36.86 -10.01 18.55
N GLY A 12 36.94 -9.82 17.23
CA GLY A 12 36.69 -8.52 16.63
C GLY A 12 35.35 -8.03 17.14
N LEU A 13 35.32 -6.83 17.69
CA LEU A 13 34.06 -6.13 18.00
C LEU A 13 33.25 -6.13 16.72
N ARG A 14 32.17 -6.92 16.66
CA ARG A 14 31.21 -6.88 15.57
C ARG A 14 30.77 -5.41 15.48
N LYS A 15 31.08 -4.77 14.35
CA LYS A 15 30.62 -3.40 14.10
C LYS A 15 29.11 -3.49 14.19
N MET A 16 28.52 -2.88 15.25
CA MET A 16 27.07 -2.89 15.38
C MET A 16 26.49 -2.37 14.06
N SER A 17 25.76 -3.21 13.37
CA SER A 17 25.08 -2.78 12.16
C SER A 17 23.92 -1.84 12.57
N ASN A 18 23.57 -0.89 11.70
CA ASN A 18 22.41 -0.02 11.98
C ASN A 18 21.11 -0.83 12.03
N ILE A 19 21.13 -2.08 11.60
CA ILE A 19 19.99 -3.02 11.54
C ILE A 19 19.46 -3.34 12.94
N ASP A 20 20.35 -3.52 13.93
CA ASP A 20 19.96 -3.80 15.31
C ASP A 20 19.10 -2.68 15.94
N ASN A 21 19.11 -1.47 15.34
CA ASN A 21 18.33 -0.32 15.77
C ASN A 21 17.01 -0.13 15.01
N ILE A 22 16.73 -0.95 13.98
CA ILE A 22 15.49 -0.87 13.19
C ILE A 22 14.42 -1.71 13.89
N LYS A 23 13.81 -1.15 14.95
CA LYS A 23 12.81 -1.85 15.77
C LYS A 23 11.50 -1.07 15.93
N ASN A 24 11.48 0.19 15.48
CA ASN A 24 10.33 1.07 15.64
C ASN A 24 9.92 1.62 14.28
N TYR A 25 8.75 1.24 13.81
CA TYR A 25 8.18 1.65 12.52
C TYR A 25 6.69 1.30 12.47
N THR A 26 5.98 1.79 11.48
CA THR A 26 4.62 1.35 11.17
C THR A 26 4.62 0.67 9.80
N VAL A 27 4.22 -0.60 9.75
CA VAL A 27 4.02 -1.30 8.48
C VAL A 27 2.62 -1.01 7.96
N ILE A 28 2.51 -0.78 6.66
CA ILE A 28 1.24 -0.51 5.98
C ILE A 28 1.12 -1.35 4.73
N ASP A 29 -0.11 -1.68 4.40
CA ASP A 29 -0.53 -2.21 3.12
C ASP A 29 -1.93 -1.69 2.79
N LEU A 30 -2.24 -1.45 1.52
CA LEU A 30 -3.52 -0.92 1.07
C LEU A 30 -4.07 -1.79 -0.05
N GLU A 31 -5.39 -2.06 -0.03
CA GLU A 31 -6.08 -2.60 -1.19
C GLU A 31 -6.82 -1.50 -1.96
N MET A 32 -6.83 -1.58 -3.28
CA MET A 32 -7.35 -0.52 -4.15
C MET A 32 -8.21 -1.07 -5.28
N THR A 33 -9.13 -0.26 -5.79
CA THR A 33 -9.97 -0.61 -6.94
C THR A 33 -9.19 -0.76 -8.26
N GLY A 34 -7.90 -0.47 -8.27
CA GLY A 34 -7.03 -0.59 -9.44
C GLY A 34 -5.66 0.05 -9.25
N LEU A 35 -4.91 0.23 -10.33
CA LEU A 35 -3.49 0.58 -10.28
C LEU A 35 -3.19 2.09 -10.41
N SER A 36 -4.20 2.91 -10.60
CA SER A 36 -4.03 4.33 -10.88
C SER A 36 -4.45 5.19 -9.69
N ALA A 37 -3.53 5.67 -8.88
CA ALA A 37 -3.80 6.60 -7.79
C ALA A 37 -4.62 7.84 -8.21
N LYS A 38 -4.62 8.16 -9.50
CA LYS A 38 -5.41 9.24 -10.07
C LYS A 38 -6.90 8.90 -10.18
N ASN A 39 -7.24 7.64 -10.50
CA ASN A 39 -8.59 7.26 -10.90
C ASN A 39 -9.20 6.21 -9.98
N ASP A 40 -8.36 5.43 -9.32
CA ASP A 40 -8.78 4.33 -8.46
C ASP A 40 -8.78 4.78 -6.99
N LYS A 41 -9.36 3.97 -6.14
CA LYS A 41 -9.64 4.32 -4.74
C LYS A 41 -9.14 3.22 -3.81
N ILE A 42 -8.79 3.59 -2.58
CA ILE A 42 -8.53 2.66 -1.50
C ILE A 42 -9.85 2.00 -1.10
N ILE A 43 -9.82 0.68 -0.87
CA ILE A 43 -10.95 -0.14 -0.40
C ILE A 43 -10.67 -0.83 0.93
N GLU A 44 -9.39 -1.01 1.30
CA GLU A 44 -8.99 -1.50 2.60
C GLU A 44 -7.67 -0.86 3.02
N ILE A 45 -7.51 -0.61 4.31
CA ILE A 45 -6.30 -0.13 4.96
C ILE A 45 -5.90 -1.14 6.01
N GLY A 46 -4.68 -1.68 5.91
CA GLY A 46 -4.03 -2.48 6.92
C GLY A 46 -2.79 -1.77 7.44
N ALA A 47 -2.65 -1.66 8.76
CA ALA A 47 -1.43 -1.14 9.36
C ALA A 47 -1.13 -1.80 10.69
N ALA A 48 0.16 -2.01 11.00
CA ALA A 48 0.60 -2.51 12.28
C ALA A 48 1.77 -1.66 12.80
N ARG A 49 1.64 -1.18 14.03
CA ARG A 49 2.68 -0.43 14.72
C ARG A 49 3.64 -1.37 15.40
N VAL A 50 4.92 -1.24 15.08
CA VAL A 50 5.98 -2.06 15.65
C VAL A 50 6.82 -1.22 16.62
N ARG A 51 7.03 -1.77 17.83
CA ARG A 51 7.91 -1.20 18.84
C ARG A 51 8.79 -2.32 19.42
N ASP A 52 10.08 -2.06 19.50
CA ASP A 52 11.08 -3.04 19.93
C ASP A 52 11.04 -4.37 19.17
N GLY A 53 10.57 -4.34 17.90
CA GLY A 53 10.41 -5.49 17.02
C GLY A 53 9.06 -6.20 17.13
N GLU A 54 8.23 -5.87 18.12
CA GLU A 54 6.93 -6.49 18.35
C GLU A 54 5.77 -5.61 17.87
N ILE A 55 4.70 -6.22 17.38
CA ILE A 55 3.47 -5.52 17.02
C ILE A 55 2.75 -5.13 18.32
N VAL A 56 2.54 -3.84 18.51
CA VAL A 56 1.88 -3.30 19.72
C VAL A 56 0.48 -2.76 19.43
N ASP A 57 0.14 -2.47 18.19
CA ASP A 57 -1.15 -1.92 17.80
C ASP A 57 -1.43 -2.17 16.31
N THR A 58 -2.70 -2.23 15.90
CA THR A 58 -3.09 -2.51 14.51
C THR A 58 -4.31 -1.70 14.08
N ILE A 59 -4.39 -1.43 12.79
CA ILE A 59 -5.60 -0.94 12.09
C ILE A 59 -5.94 -1.94 10.99
N SER A 60 -7.23 -2.29 10.90
CA SER A 60 -7.83 -2.97 9.76
C SER A 60 -9.16 -2.30 9.47
N THR A 61 -9.27 -1.60 8.34
CA THR A 61 -10.44 -0.78 8.04
C THR A 61 -10.83 -0.93 6.58
N LEU A 62 -12.06 -1.36 6.31
CA LEU A 62 -12.66 -1.26 4.99
C LEU A 62 -13.00 0.21 4.70
N VAL A 63 -12.86 0.59 3.44
CA VAL A 63 -13.09 1.96 2.97
C VAL A 63 -14.09 1.97 1.84
N ASN A 64 -15.11 2.81 1.93
CA ASN A 64 -16.08 2.98 0.86
C ASN A 64 -15.47 3.81 -0.29
N PRO A 65 -15.19 3.21 -1.45
CA PRO A 65 -14.58 3.92 -2.57
C PRO A 65 -15.55 4.88 -3.28
N LYS A 66 -16.86 4.83 -2.96
CA LYS A 66 -17.94 5.54 -3.66
C LYS A 66 -17.88 5.31 -5.19
N GLN A 67 -17.49 4.12 -5.57
CA GLN A 67 -17.48 3.61 -6.95
C GLN A 67 -17.48 2.09 -6.94
N HIS A 68 -17.94 1.49 -8.02
CA HIS A 68 -17.93 0.04 -8.21
C HIS A 68 -16.51 -0.52 -8.12
N ILE A 69 -16.34 -1.63 -7.39
CA ILE A 69 -15.09 -2.40 -7.31
C ILE A 69 -15.06 -3.35 -8.52
N PRO A 70 -14.05 -3.24 -9.42
CA PRO A 70 -13.97 -4.12 -10.59
C PRO A 70 -13.95 -5.59 -10.19
N GLN A 71 -14.66 -6.44 -10.94
CA GLN A 71 -14.79 -7.87 -10.65
C GLN A 71 -13.45 -8.55 -10.38
N ARG A 72 -12.42 -8.23 -11.18
CA ARG A 72 -11.06 -8.76 -10.96
C ARG A 72 -10.48 -8.41 -9.60
N VAL A 73 -10.81 -7.23 -9.06
CA VAL A 73 -10.34 -6.82 -7.72
C VAL A 73 -11.12 -7.57 -6.66
N GLN A 74 -12.45 -7.72 -6.83
CA GLN A 74 -13.27 -8.52 -5.93
C GLN A 74 -12.79 -9.97 -5.87
N GLU A 75 -12.44 -10.57 -7.01
CA GLU A 75 -11.90 -11.93 -7.10
C GLU A 75 -10.53 -12.05 -6.41
N LEU A 76 -9.70 -10.99 -6.45
CA LEU A 76 -8.37 -10.97 -5.86
C LEU A 76 -8.42 -10.78 -4.34
N THR A 77 -9.18 -9.77 -3.87
CA THR A 77 -9.18 -9.33 -2.46
C THR A 77 -10.30 -9.97 -1.64
N GLY A 78 -11.30 -10.55 -2.30
CA GLY A 78 -12.55 -11.00 -1.68
C GLY A 78 -13.47 -9.87 -1.22
N ILE A 79 -13.10 -8.60 -1.46
CA ILE A 79 -13.88 -7.43 -1.05
C ILE A 79 -14.88 -7.06 -2.14
N THR A 80 -16.16 -7.08 -1.81
CA THR A 80 -17.27 -6.76 -2.72
C THR A 80 -17.83 -5.37 -2.47
N ASP A 81 -18.66 -4.86 -3.39
CA ASP A 81 -19.36 -3.58 -3.20
C ASP A 81 -20.23 -3.57 -1.94
N SER A 82 -20.84 -4.71 -1.59
CA SER A 82 -21.65 -4.83 -0.38
C SER A 82 -20.87 -4.73 0.92
N ASP A 83 -19.61 -5.21 0.92
CA ASP A 83 -18.76 -5.16 2.12
C ASP A 83 -18.34 -3.73 2.46
N VAL A 84 -18.22 -2.87 1.46
CA VAL A 84 -17.78 -1.47 1.63
C VAL A 84 -18.92 -0.45 1.63
N GLU A 85 -20.18 -0.87 1.43
CA GLU A 85 -21.32 0.05 1.33
C GLU A 85 -21.47 0.96 2.56
N ASN A 86 -21.29 0.37 3.75
CA ASN A 86 -21.39 1.06 5.04
C ASN A 86 -20.00 1.27 5.70
N ALA A 87 -18.92 1.09 4.97
CA ALA A 87 -17.57 1.30 5.47
C ALA A 87 -17.23 2.80 5.60
N ALA A 88 -16.15 3.09 6.32
CA ALA A 88 -15.67 4.46 6.53
C ALA A 88 -15.46 5.22 5.23
N ASP A 89 -15.68 6.52 5.24
CA ASP A 89 -15.31 7.38 4.13
C ASP A 89 -13.78 7.41 3.97
N MET A 90 -13.33 7.60 2.72
CA MET A 90 -11.91 7.64 2.41
C MET A 90 -11.16 8.73 3.20
N ASP A 91 -11.79 9.88 3.44
CA ASP A 91 -11.17 10.98 4.17
C ASP A 91 -10.95 10.62 5.64
N GLU A 92 -11.96 10.06 6.29
CA GLU A 92 -11.88 9.56 7.67
C GLU A 92 -10.84 8.43 7.79
N ALA A 93 -10.88 7.45 6.89
CA ALA A 93 -9.99 6.31 6.94
C ALA A 93 -8.51 6.71 6.72
N VAL A 94 -8.25 7.63 5.78
CA VAL A 94 -6.89 8.12 5.53
C VAL A 94 -6.41 9.01 6.66
N ASP A 95 -7.24 9.87 7.24
CA ASP A 95 -6.87 10.68 8.42
C ASP A 95 -6.53 9.79 9.61
N ASN A 96 -7.34 8.78 9.90
CA ASN A 96 -7.05 7.80 10.96
C ASN A 96 -5.74 7.04 10.73
N LEU A 97 -5.44 6.65 9.47
CA LEU A 97 -4.17 6.03 9.13
C LEU A 97 -2.99 6.98 9.35
N LEU A 98 -3.11 8.24 8.92
CA LEU A 98 -2.03 9.23 9.09
C LEU A 98 -1.79 9.56 10.56
N ASP A 99 -2.84 9.64 11.37
CA ASP A 99 -2.74 9.80 12.83
C ASP A 99 -2.11 8.56 13.49
N PHE A 100 -2.45 7.37 13.00
CA PHE A 100 -1.82 6.13 13.44
C PHE A 100 -0.34 6.07 13.06
N ILE A 101 0.07 6.48 11.89
CA ILE A 101 1.49 6.56 11.48
C ILE A 101 2.23 7.59 12.34
N GLY A 102 1.66 8.78 12.56
CA GLY A 102 2.33 9.86 13.26
C GLY A 102 3.68 10.22 12.63
N ASP A 103 4.74 10.18 13.42
CA ASP A 103 6.12 10.49 12.98
C ASP A 103 6.93 9.23 12.62
N ASP A 104 6.29 8.05 12.55
CA ASP A 104 6.99 6.81 12.26
C ASP A 104 7.56 6.78 10.84
N ILE A 105 8.69 6.08 10.69
CA ILE A 105 9.10 5.58 9.41
C ILE A 105 8.14 4.45 9.02
N ILE A 106 7.61 4.48 7.81
CA ILE A 106 6.74 3.40 7.36
C ILE A 106 7.54 2.26 6.73
N LEU A 107 6.96 1.06 6.78
CA LEU A 107 7.42 -0.13 6.08
C LEU A 107 6.32 -0.59 5.13
N GLY A 108 6.67 -1.11 3.97
CA GLY A 108 5.71 -1.77 3.07
C GLY A 108 6.39 -2.52 1.94
N GLN A 109 5.65 -3.37 1.28
CA GLN A 109 6.06 -4.10 0.08
C GLN A 109 5.77 -3.25 -1.15
N ASN A 110 6.81 -2.75 -1.84
CA ASN A 110 6.63 -1.78 -2.93
C ASN A 110 5.85 -0.52 -2.48
N VAL A 111 6.10 -0.08 -1.27
CA VAL A 111 5.34 0.97 -0.54
C VAL A 111 5.20 2.30 -1.29
N THR A 112 5.98 2.53 -2.33
CA THR A 112 5.82 3.69 -3.21
C THR A 112 4.46 3.65 -3.93
N PHE A 113 3.89 2.46 -4.16
CA PHE A 113 2.58 2.28 -4.77
C PHE A 113 1.49 2.76 -3.81
N ASP A 114 1.47 2.27 -2.57
CA ASP A 114 0.53 2.70 -1.51
C ASP A 114 0.63 4.21 -1.25
N TYR A 115 1.86 4.69 -1.11
CA TYR A 115 2.11 6.11 -0.95
C TYR A 115 1.57 6.96 -2.11
N SER A 116 1.52 6.43 -3.31
CA SER A 116 0.99 7.16 -4.47
C SER A 116 -0.49 7.53 -4.27
N PHE A 117 -1.28 6.65 -3.66
CA PHE A 117 -2.69 6.88 -3.34
C PHE A 117 -2.85 7.88 -2.20
N LEU A 118 -2.10 7.71 -1.11
CA LEU A 118 -2.10 8.66 0.01
C LEU A 118 -1.65 10.06 -0.44
N LYS A 119 -0.59 10.13 -1.25
CA LYS A 119 -0.09 11.40 -1.77
C LYS A 119 -1.06 12.07 -2.75
N GLN A 120 -1.73 11.29 -3.61
CA GLN A 120 -2.74 11.83 -4.51
C GLN A 120 -3.94 12.36 -3.71
N TRP A 121 -4.39 11.63 -2.68
CA TRP A 121 -5.42 12.11 -1.77
C TRP A 121 -5.01 13.43 -1.09
N ALA A 122 -3.82 13.50 -0.50
CA ALA A 122 -3.32 14.70 0.17
C ALA A 122 -3.29 15.92 -0.79
N VAL A 123 -2.81 15.75 -2.02
CA VAL A 123 -2.77 16.82 -3.02
C VAL A 123 -4.17 17.28 -3.41
N ASN A 124 -5.14 16.37 -3.54
CA ASN A 124 -6.53 16.72 -3.83
C ASN A 124 -7.14 17.56 -2.69
N HIS A 125 -6.76 17.29 -1.44
CA HIS A 125 -7.20 17.99 -0.23
C HIS A 125 -6.31 19.20 0.14
N LYS A 126 -5.36 19.59 -0.73
CA LYS A 126 -4.42 20.69 -0.49
C LYS A 126 -3.55 20.49 0.76
N ARG A 127 -3.29 19.25 1.11
CA ARG A 127 -2.45 18.86 2.25
C ARG A 127 -1.05 18.49 1.78
N THR A 128 -0.06 18.71 2.63
CA THR A 128 1.31 18.25 2.41
C THR A 128 1.46 16.89 3.08
N LEU A 129 1.98 15.90 2.34
CA LEU A 129 2.33 14.59 2.88
C LEU A 129 3.77 14.26 2.48
N SER A 130 4.61 13.93 3.45
CA SER A 130 5.98 13.49 3.24
C SER A 130 6.29 12.39 4.23
N LEU A 131 6.61 11.20 3.74
CA LEU A 131 6.92 10.03 4.56
C LEU A 131 8.27 9.45 4.15
N ASN A 132 9.00 8.92 5.13
CA ASN A 132 10.17 8.08 4.90
C ASN A 132 9.76 6.61 5.03
N ALA A 133 10.38 5.74 4.23
CA ALA A 133 10.01 4.34 4.25
C ALA A 133 11.19 3.39 4.11
N TYR A 134 11.04 2.20 4.70
CA TYR A 134 11.69 0.98 4.28
C TYR A 134 10.81 0.30 3.22
N ASP A 135 11.42 -0.27 2.18
CA ASP A 135 10.71 -0.91 1.08
C ASP A 135 11.28 -2.32 0.87
N THR A 136 10.52 -3.34 1.28
CA THR A 136 10.96 -4.73 1.23
C THR A 136 11.28 -5.19 -0.19
N LEU A 137 10.56 -4.72 -1.21
CA LEU A 137 10.87 -5.00 -2.61
C LEU A 137 12.28 -4.51 -2.99
N LYS A 138 12.64 -3.29 -2.56
CA LYS A 138 13.95 -2.71 -2.87
C LYS A 138 15.07 -3.41 -2.11
N ILE A 139 14.82 -3.81 -0.86
CA ILE A 139 15.78 -4.56 -0.05
C ILE A 139 15.97 -5.97 -0.63
N ALA A 140 14.89 -6.69 -0.94
CA ALA A 140 14.92 -8.01 -1.54
C ALA A 140 15.70 -8.03 -2.87
N ARG A 141 15.56 -6.99 -3.71
CA ARG A 141 16.33 -6.83 -4.94
C ARG A 141 17.83 -6.71 -4.71
N LYS A 142 18.28 -6.25 -3.54
CA LYS A 142 19.71 -6.12 -3.20
C LYS A 142 20.29 -7.41 -2.66
N CYS A 143 19.51 -8.16 -1.87
CA CYS A 143 20.06 -9.30 -1.13
C CYS A 143 19.69 -10.67 -1.70
N LEU A 144 18.65 -10.79 -2.52
CA LEU A 144 18.24 -12.06 -3.12
C LEU A 144 18.72 -12.21 -4.57
N PRO A 145 18.88 -13.46 -5.06
CA PRO A 145 19.24 -13.75 -6.46
C PRO A 145 18.24 -13.10 -7.43
N ALA A 146 18.72 -12.77 -8.64
CA ALA A 146 17.87 -12.10 -9.64
C ALA A 146 16.66 -12.96 -10.05
N GLU A 147 16.85 -14.27 -10.10
CA GLU A 147 15.85 -15.27 -10.51
C GLU A 147 14.73 -15.43 -9.48
N GLN A 148 15.02 -15.16 -8.19
CA GLN A 148 14.00 -15.19 -7.15
C GLN A 148 12.98 -14.07 -7.38
N SER A 149 11.70 -14.41 -7.50
CA SER A 149 10.64 -13.42 -7.54
C SER A 149 10.58 -12.61 -6.24
N LYS A 150 10.21 -11.33 -6.35
CA LYS A 150 10.13 -10.41 -5.21
C LYS A 150 8.69 -9.98 -4.92
N LYS A 151 7.70 -10.72 -5.41
CA LYS A 151 6.33 -10.54 -4.96
C LYS A 151 6.19 -11.02 -3.52
N LEU A 152 5.25 -10.47 -2.76
CA LEU A 152 5.06 -10.82 -1.35
C LEU A 152 4.80 -12.32 -1.19
N GLU A 153 3.90 -12.89 -1.99
CA GLU A 153 3.57 -14.32 -1.98
C GLU A 153 4.81 -15.21 -2.17
N ASP A 154 5.65 -14.89 -3.17
CA ASP A 154 6.86 -15.66 -3.49
C ASP A 154 7.96 -15.48 -2.42
N LEU A 155 8.01 -14.30 -1.76
CA LEU A 155 8.91 -14.07 -0.64
C LEU A 155 8.44 -14.83 0.61
N CYS A 156 7.14 -14.90 0.87
CA CYS A 156 6.58 -15.69 1.96
C CYS A 156 6.93 -17.17 1.79
N GLU A 157 6.74 -17.72 0.58
CA GLU A 157 7.16 -19.09 0.27
C GLU A 157 8.67 -19.30 0.47
N TYR A 158 9.49 -18.40 -0.08
CA TYR A 158 10.95 -18.47 0.01
C TYR A 158 11.48 -18.46 1.44
N PHE A 159 10.86 -17.68 2.33
CA PHE A 159 11.26 -17.54 3.72
C PHE A 159 10.47 -18.42 4.70
N GLY A 160 9.51 -19.20 4.21
CA GLY A 160 8.65 -20.05 5.04
C GLY A 160 7.71 -19.26 5.97
N VAL A 161 7.24 -18.10 5.51
CA VAL A 161 6.21 -17.30 6.18
C VAL A 161 4.84 -17.81 5.78
N SER A 162 4.00 -18.16 6.77
CA SER A 162 2.64 -18.64 6.52
C SER A 162 1.74 -17.50 6.03
N ARG A 163 0.89 -17.79 5.05
CA ARG A 163 -0.15 -16.91 4.54
C ARG A 163 -1.52 -17.54 4.74
N GLU A 164 -2.30 -17.01 5.67
CA GLU A 164 -3.65 -17.54 5.97
C GLU A 164 -4.74 -16.80 5.18
N ASN A 165 -4.65 -15.48 5.08
CA ASN A 165 -5.64 -14.63 4.43
C ASN A 165 -4.95 -13.68 3.42
N ALA A 166 -4.41 -14.24 2.34
CA ALA A 166 -3.79 -13.45 1.29
C ALA A 166 -4.74 -12.38 0.73
N HIS A 167 -4.20 -11.22 0.39
CA HIS A 167 -4.94 -10.07 -0.13
C HIS A 167 -5.94 -9.46 0.88
N ARG A 168 -5.58 -9.50 2.16
CA ARG A 168 -6.18 -8.71 3.22
C ARG A 168 -5.09 -7.77 3.75
N ALA A 169 -5.34 -6.50 3.67
CA ALA A 169 -4.32 -5.46 3.88
C ALA A 169 -3.58 -5.60 5.23
N LEU A 170 -4.26 -5.96 6.33
CA LEU A 170 -3.56 -6.16 7.61
C LEU A 170 -2.68 -7.42 7.61
N ASP A 171 -3.16 -8.52 7.03
CA ASP A 171 -2.39 -9.76 6.98
C ASP A 171 -1.16 -9.59 6.09
N ASP A 172 -1.30 -8.95 4.90
CA ASP A 172 -0.18 -8.63 4.01
C ASP A 172 0.83 -7.65 4.66
N ALA A 173 0.37 -6.70 5.48
CA ALA A 173 1.24 -5.84 6.29
C ALA A 173 2.04 -6.64 7.33
N ILE A 174 1.39 -7.58 8.05
CA ILE A 174 2.05 -8.44 9.04
C ILE A 174 3.08 -9.38 8.36
N GLU A 175 2.72 -9.99 7.23
CA GLU A 175 3.63 -10.79 6.42
C GLU A 175 4.82 -9.96 5.94
N THR A 176 4.58 -8.74 5.49
CA THR A 176 5.63 -7.78 5.08
C THR A 176 6.59 -7.48 6.23
N LYS A 177 6.10 -7.34 7.47
CA LYS A 177 6.96 -7.21 8.67
C LYS A 177 7.85 -8.44 8.85
N GLN A 178 7.28 -9.65 8.75
CA GLN A 178 8.05 -10.88 8.91
C GLN A 178 9.11 -11.04 7.82
N ILE A 179 8.76 -10.74 6.57
CA ILE A 179 9.71 -10.72 5.44
C ILE A 179 10.81 -9.68 5.68
N PHE A 180 10.47 -8.50 6.18
CA PHE A 180 11.45 -7.46 6.47
C PHE A 180 12.51 -7.93 7.46
N GLU A 181 12.13 -8.62 8.52
CA GLU A 181 13.05 -9.17 9.51
C GLU A 181 14.02 -10.21 8.90
N LYS A 182 13.53 -11.07 8.01
CA LYS A 182 14.37 -12.01 7.27
C LYS A 182 15.35 -11.29 6.35
N LEU A 183 14.89 -10.26 5.66
CA LEU A 183 15.73 -9.44 4.78
C LEU A 183 16.78 -8.65 5.58
N LEU A 184 16.43 -8.12 6.76
CA LEU A 184 17.39 -7.47 7.65
C LEU A 184 18.51 -8.42 8.05
N ALA A 185 18.20 -9.66 8.42
CA ALA A 185 19.19 -10.66 8.77
C ALA A 185 20.16 -10.93 7.59
N LEU A 186 19.64 -11.08 6.37
CA LEU A 186 20.48 -11.27 5.17
C LEU A 186 21.36 -10.05 4.86
N MET A 187 20.86 -8.84 5.08
CA MET A 187 21.62 -7.61 4.88
C MET A 187 22.73 -7.49 5.93
N ASP A 188 22.47 -7.88 7.19
CA ASP A 188 23.47 -7.91 8.26
C ASP A 188 24.60 -8.93 7.96
N GLU A 189 24.25 -10.13 7.49
CA GLU A 189 25.23 -11.13 7.06
C GLU A 189 26.16 -10.63 5.93
N LYS A 190 25.61 -9.80 5.04
CA LYS A 190 26.36 -9.15 3.96
C LYS A 190 27.16 -7.92 4.40
N GLY A 191 26.96 -7.44 5.62
CA GLY A 191 27.54 -6.20 6.12
C GLY A 191 26.99 -4.94 5.43
N GLU A 192 25.81 -5.04 4.81
CA GLU A 192 25.19 -3.95 4.06
C GLU A 192 24.17 -3.20 4.94
N PRO A 193 24.19 -1.86 4.96
CA PRO A 193 23.23 -1.09 5.74
C PRO A 193 21.85 -1.08 5.10
N VAL A 194 20.81 -0.97 5.95
CA VAL A 194 19.45 -0.70 5.54
C VAL A 194 19.05 0.69 6.02
N GLU A 195 18.60 1.53 5.11
CA GLU A 195 18.23 2.92 5.37
C GLU A 195 16.81 3.18 4.85
N SER A 196 16.04 3.93 5.65
CA SER A 196 14.78 4.50 5.16
C SER A 196 15.06 5.60 4.14
N LYS A 197 14.16 5.77 3.18
CA LYS A 197 14.28 6.82 2.17
C LYS A 197 12.99 7.60 2.03
N PRO A 198 13.07 8.90 1.71
CA PRO A 198 11.89 9.69 1.38
C PRO A 198 11.12 9.05 0.23
N LEU A 199 9.80 8.94 0.39
CA LEU A 199 8.91 8.52 -0.68
C LEU A 199 8.62 9.69 -1.62
N VAL A 200 8.74 9.43 -2.92
CA VAL A 200 8.54 10.45 -3.95
C VAL A 200 7.47 9.99 -4.93
N TYR A 201 6.40 10.78 -5.03
CA TYR A 201 5.37 10.62 -6.05
C TYR A 201 4.90 12.00 -6.54
N LYS A 202 4.84 12.18 -7.87
CA LYS A 202 4.42 13.45 -8.49
C LYS A 202 2.90 13.47 -8.70
N ALA A 203 2.17 13.60 -7.60
CA ALA A 203 0.72 13.81 -7.68
C ALA A 203 0.38 15.18 -8.27
N LYS A 204 -0.72 15.21 -9.04
CA LYS A 204 -1.28 16.46 -9.57
C LYS A 204 -2.73 16.58 -9.14
N LYS A 205 -3.12 17.76 -8.66
CA LYS A 205 -4.52 18.04 -8.34
C LYS A 205 -5.41 17.72 -9.53
N GLN A 206 -6.43 16.93 -9.28
CA GLN A 206 -7.40 16.56 -10.30
C GLN A 206 -8.47 17.66 -10.41
N PRO A 207 -8.72 18.22 -11.60
CA PRO A 207 -9.85 19.13 -11.77
C PRO A 207 -11.17 18.36 -11.60
N PRO A 208 -12.19 18.98 -10.97
CA PRO A 208 -13.51 18.39 -10.87
C PRO A 208 -14.11 18.16 -12.26
N ALA A 209 -15.03 17.22 -12.36
CA ALA A 209 -15.82 17.03 -13.56
C ALA A 209 -16.55 18.32 -13.94
N THR A 210 -16.64 18.60 -15.22
CA THR A 210 -17.41 19.74 -15.70
C THR A 210 -18.92 19.47 -15.54
N ALA A 211 -19.72 20.54 -15.42
CA ALA A 211 -21.19 20.41 -15.37
C ALA A 211 -21.71 19.65 -16.61
N TYR A 212 -21.07 19.82 -17.76
CA TYR A 212 -21.38 19.07 -18.99
C TYR A 212 -21.14 17.58 -18.84
N GLN A 213 -19.98 17.15 -18.33
CA GLN A 213 -19.68 15.72 -18.10
C GLN A 213 -20.61 15.07 -17.08
N VAL A 214 -20.92 15.79 -15.99
CA VAL A 214 -21.88 15.32 -14.98
C VAL A 214 -23.27 15.10 -15.60
N ARG A 215 -23.73 16.07 -16.40
CA ARG A 215 -25.02 15.97 -17.08
C ARG A 215 -25.04 14.77 -18.07
N GLN A 216 -24.03 14.65 -18.91
CA GLN A 216 -23.96 13.54 -19.89
C GLN A 216 -23.97 12.17 -19.20
N LEU A 217 -23.23 12.02 -18.09
CA LEU A 217 -23.26 10.78 -17.32
C LEU A 217 -24.63 10.48 -16.72
N LYS A 218 -25.28 11.48 -16.14
CA LYS A 218 -26.63 11.33 -15.57
C LYS A 218 -27.66 10.96 -16.64
N GLU A 219 -27.62 11.61 -17.81
CA GLU A 219 -28.48 11.30 -18.94
C GLU A 219 -28.27 9.85 -19.42
N LEU A 220 -27.00 9.44 -19.60
CA LEU A 220 -26.65 8.08 -20.03
C LEU A 220 -27.08 7.02 -19.00
N MET A 221 -26.87 7.28 -17.71
CA MET A 221 -27.29 6.37 -16.65
C MET A 221 -28.81 6.23 -16.59
N ALA A 222 -29.56 7.31 -16.77
CA ALA A 222 -31.01 7.28 -16.79
C ALA A 222 -31.55 6.54 -18.02
N GLU A 223 -30.96 6.77 -19.21
CA GLU A 223 -31.35 6.15 -20.47
C GLU A 223 -31.19 4.61 -20.46
N TYR A 224 -30.10 4.13 -19.87
CA TYR A 224 -29.76 2.69 -19.86
C TYR A 224 -30.02 2.00 -18.51
N GLY A 225 -30.65 2.67 -17.56
CA GLY A 225 -30.99 2.10 -16.24
C GLY A 225 -29.75 1.70 -15.44
N ILE A 226 -28.64 2.47 -15.54
CA ILE A 226 -27.37 2.15 -14.87
C ILE A 226 -27.49 2.60 -13.39
N ALA A 227 -27.40 1.63 -12.48
CA ALA A 227 -27.57 1.86 -11.03
C ALA A 227 -26.22 2.05 -10.29
N ASP A 228 -25.13 2.32 -11.00
CA ASP A 228 -23.81 2.49 -10.38
C ASP A 228 -23.79 3.68 -9.41
N VAL A 229 -23.15 3.50 -8.26
CA VAL A 229 -22.98 4.56 -7.26
C VAL A 229 -21.81 5.46 -7.69
N ILE A 230 -22.08 6.75 -7.85
CA ILE A 230 -21.09 7.76 -8.20
C ILE A 230 -21.07 8.87 -7.15
N SER A 231 -19.90 9.14 -6.57
CA SER A 231 -19.68 10.33 -5.74
C SER A 231 -19.58 11.58 -6.63
N TRP A 232 -20.71 12.23 -6.90
CA TRP A 232 -20.79 13.38 -7.81
C TRP A 232 -19.92 14.56 -7.37
N ASP A 233 -19.83 14.81 -6.06
CA ASP A 233 -19.07 15.93 -5.50
C ASP A 233 -17.55 15.75 -5.63
N ASN A 234 -17.10 14.51 -5.62
CA ASN A 234 -15.70 14.13 -5.75
C ASN A 234 -15.33 13.62 -7.15
N LEU A 235 -16.27 13.70 -8.11
CA LEU A 235 -16.04 13.22 -9.47
C LEU A 235 -15.02 14.12 -10.20
N THR A 236 -13.90 13.54 -10.57
CA THR A 236 -12.87 14.25 -11.35
C THR A 236 -13.16 14.20 -12.84
N ARG A 237 -12.62 15.16 -13.58
CA ARG A 237 -12.77 15.22 -15.05
C ARG A 237 -12.31 13.95 -15.74
N SER A 238 -11.18 13.39 -15.31
CA SER A 238 -10.64 12.15 -15.88
C SER A 238 -11.53 10.95 -15.61
N ARG A 239 -12.08 10.85 -14.38
CA ARG A 239 -12.98 9.75 -14.01
C ARG A 239 -14.31 9.84 -14.75
N ALA A 240 -14.85 11.06 -14.88
CA ALA A 240 -16.08 11.28 -15.64
C ALA A 240 -15.95 10.83 -17.10
N SER A 241 -14.84 11.19 -17.78
CA SER A 241 -14.61 10.75 -19.16
C SER A 241 -14.48 9.23 -19.22
N ARG A 242 -13.74 8.59 -18.32
CA ARG A 242 -13.56 7.13 -18.30
C ARG A 242 -14.87 6.38 -18.06
N LEU A 243 -15.69 6.83 -17.11
CA LEU A 243 -17.01 6.26 -16.86
C LEU A 243 -17.91 6.36 -18.08
N TYR A 244 -17.90 7.53 -18.73
CA TYR A 244 -18.69 7.71 -19.94
C TYR A 244 -18.30 6.72 -21.04
N ASP A 245 -17.00 6.53 -21.27
CA ASP A 245 -16.48 5.58 -22.28
C ASP A 245 -16.78 4.12 -21.86
N GLU A 246 -16.65 3.76 -20.58
CA GLU A 246 -16.99 2.45 -20.05
C GLU A 246 -18.48 2.12 -20.27
N TYR A 247 -19.37 3.06 -19.90
CA TYR A 247 -20.81 2.86 -20.07
C TYR A 247 -21.22 2.80 -21.55
N ARG A 248 -20.65 3.64 -22.39
CA ARG A 248 -20.87 3.55 -23.83
C ARG A 248 -20.46 2.19 -24.39
N SER A 249 -19.31 1.70 -24.02
CA SER A 249 -18.81 0.40 -24.48
C SER A 249 -19.71 -0.74 -23.99
N LYS A 250 -20.16 -0.69 -22.74
CA LYS A 250 -20.93 -1.76 -22.10
C LYS A 250 -22.40 -1.80 -22.55
N TYR A 251 -23.03 -0.64 -22.72
CA TYR A 251 -24.48 -0.54 -22.90
C TYR A 251 -24.90 -0.12 -24.32
N ILE A 252 -24.09 0.67 -25.04
CA ILE A 252 -24.43 1.16 -26.37
C ILE A 252 -23.84 0.25 -27.45
N ASN A 253 -22.54 -0.07 -27.38
CA ASN A 253 -21.85 -0.82 -28.45
C ASN A 253 -22.16 -2.32 -28.44
N ARG A 254 -22.95 -2.85 -27.49
CA ARG A 254 -23.43 -4.25 -27.49
C ARG A 254 -24.76 -4.46 -28.23
N CYS A 255 -25.38 -3.38 -28.73
CA CYS A 255 -26.64 -3.42 -29.46
C CYS A 255 -26.45 -3.34 -30.98
N VAL A 256 -25.25 -3.60 -31.48
CA VAL A 256 -24.97 -3.70 -32.95
C VAL A 256 -24.44 -5.08 -33.26
#